data_3cb20340b32e57e678799bd8aa298188
#
_entry.id   3cb20340b32e57e678799bd8aa298188
#
_cell.length_a   1.000
_cell.length_b   1.000
_cell.length_c   1.000
_cell.angle_alpha   90.00
_cell.angle_beta   90.00
_cell.angle_gamma   90.00
#
_symmetry.space_group_name_H-M   'P 1'
#
loop_
_entity.id
_entity.type
_entity.pdbx_description
1 polymer ?
#
loop_
_entity_poly.entity_id
_entity_poly.type
_entity_poly.pdbx_seq_one_letter_code
_entity_poly.pdbx_strand_id
1 'polypeptide(L)'
;GFMYNPSTNDDSVAGYEESGGRLSIAGPISDNLSLYASIRSNQYDGPNNNWALERGTPPNFEYPFINDIDTPSNNDKETIGAHLELVWEFDGFDLTSISSYTDTEAKRLTDVDLQPELWLDARQDETFEAMTQEIRLTSTTDSNLQWQMGLYTSNMEWVERATTRFGPG
;
A
#
# COMPACT_ATOMS: atom_id res chain seq x y z
N GLY A 1 11.28 -16.44 -7.65
CA GLY A 1 11.06 -16.62 -6.22
C GLY A 1 12.22 -17.34 -5.55
N PHE A 2 12.10 -17.60 -4.28
CA PHE A 2 13.13 -18.30 -3.51
C PHE A 2 12.58 -19.55 -2.80
N MET A 3 11.30 -19.87 -3.00
CA MET A 3 10.64 -21.05 -2.45
C MET A 3 10.19 -21.98 -3.58
N TYR A 4 10.10 -23.26 -3.27
CA TYR A 4 9.60 -24.30 -4.17
C TYR A 4 8.27 -24.85 -3.66
N ASN A 5 7.31 -25.02 -4.56
CA ASN A 5 6.05 -25.70 -4.25
C ASN A 5 6.01 -27.05 -4.96
N PRO A 6 6.11 -28.16 -4.22
CA PRO A 6 6.08 -29.50 -4.82
C PRO A 6 4.70 -29.89 -5.37
N SER A 7 3.60 -29.41 -4.79
CA SER A 7 2.26 -29.72 -5.24
C SER A 7 1.93 -29.12 -6.61
N THR A 8 2.46 -27.93 -6.91
CA THR A 8 2.27 -27.27 -8.20
C THR A 8 3.48 -27.39 -9.11
N ASN A 9 4.59 -27.95 -8.61
CA ASN A 9 5.91 -28.00 -9.28
C ASN A 9 6.40 -26.63 -9.71
N ASP A 10 6.25 -25.64 -8.81
CA ASP A 10 6.63 -24.24 -9.03
C ASP A 10 7.89 -23.90 -8.20
N ASP A 11 8.97 -23.51 -8.86
CA ASP A 11 10.24 -23.08 -8.24
C ASP A 11 10.37 -21.55 -8.11
N SER A 12 9.32 -20.82 -8.47
CA SER A 12 9.25 -19.37 -8.45
C SER A 12 8.40 -18.79 -7.30
N VAL A 13 7.94 -19.64 -6.39
CA VAL A 13 7.14 -19.22 -5.23
C VAL A 13 7.85 -18.12 -4.46
N ALA A 14 7.08 -17.16 -3.94
CA ALA A 14 7.54 -15.94 -3.33
C ALA A 14 8.26 -14.95 -4.29
N GLY A 15 8.20 -15.18 -5.61
CA GLY A 15 8.52 -14.17 -6.60
C GLY A 15 7.48 -13.05 -6.62
N TYR A 16 7.92 -11.84 -6.92
CA TYR A 16 7.02 -10.71 -7.14
C TYR A 16 7.55 -9.81 -8.24
N GLU A 17 6.66 -9.08 -8.86
CA GLU A 17 6.97 -7.99 -9.75
C GLU A 17 6.37 -6.69 -9.20
N GLU A 18 7.14 -5.62 -9.24
CA GLU A 18 6.67 -4.30 -8.84
C GLU A 18 7.12 -3.29 -9.88
N SER A 19 6.19 -2.47 -10.32
CA SER A 19 6.45 -1.38 -11.22
C SER A 19 5.69 -0.14 -10.81
N GLY A 20 6.27 1.02 -11.10
CA GLY A 20 5.62 2.26 -10.76
C GLY A 20 6.32 3.46 -11.36
N GLY A 21 5.63 4.59 -11.26
CA GLY A 21 6.14 5.85 -11.73
C GLY A 21 5.61 7.01 -10.91
N ARG A 22 6.39 8.09 -10.92
CA ARG A 22 6.01 9.37 -10.31
C ARG A 22 6.39 10.50 -11.23
N LEU A 23 5.46 11.42 -11.41
CA LEU A 23 5.70 12.71 -12.03
C LEU A 23 5.48 13.80 -10.99
N SER A 24 6.40 14.77 -10.92
CA SER A 24 6.27 15.89 -10.01
C SER A 24 6.65 17.18 -10.73
N ILE A 25 5.98 18.26 -10.34
CA ILE A 25 6.31 19.62 -10.74
C ILE A 25 6.38 20.50 -9.50
N ALA A 26 7.35 21.39 -9.45
CA ALA A 26 7.50 22.39 -8.38
C ALA A 26 8.03 23.69 -8.94
N GLY A 27 7.60 24.80 -8.37
CA GLY A 27 8.12 26.12 -8.70
C GLY A 27 7.18 27.24 -8.30
N PRO A 28 7.64 28.49 -8.49
CA PRO A 28 6.81 29.66 -8.26
C PRO A 28 5.75 29.81 -9.33
N ILE A 29 4.52 30.15 -8.92
CA ILE A 29 3.43 30.59 -9.78
C ILE A 29 3.47 32.13 -9.91
N SER A 30 3.80 32.80 -8.81
CA SER A 30 3.98 34.24 -8.73
C SER A 30 5.06 34.56 -7.68
N ASP A 31 5.32 35.88 -7.44
CA ASP A 31 6.33 36.33 -6.48
C ASP A 31 6.11 35.84 -5.04
N ASN A 32 4.86 35.53 -4.70
CA ASN A 32 4.48 35.12 -3.35
C ASN A 32 3.67 33.79 -3.30
N LEU A 33 3.59 33.04 -4.41
CA LEU A 33 2.89 31.77 -4.46
C LEU A 33 3.75 30.71 -5.13
N SER A 34 3.99 29.64 -4.43
CA SER A 34 4.65 28.44 -4.94
C SER A 34 3.73 27.23 -4.96
N LEU A 35 4.04 26.32 -5.89
CA LEU A 35 3.33 25.07 -6.15
C LEU A 35 4.29 23.89 -6.04
N TYR A 36 3.83 22.82 -5.40
CA TYR A 36 4.33 21.49 -5.61
C TYR A 36 3.14 20.57 -5.94
N ALA A 37 3.26 19.84 -7.05
CA ALA A 37 2.26 18.82 -7.40
C ALA A 37 2.94 17.52 -7.82
N SER A 38 2.35 16.39 -7.48
CA SER A 38 2.81 15.10 -7.95
C SER A 38 1.67 14.12 -8.14
N ILE A 39 1.85 13.23 -9.13
CA ILE A 39 1.04 12.02 -9.32
C ILE A 39 1.96 10.81 -9.26
N ARG A 40 1.45 9.71 -8.74
CA ARG A 40 2.17 8.42 -8.68
C ARG A 40 1.23 7.29 -9.05
N SER A 41 1.79 6.25 -9.66
CA SER A 41 1.14 4.97 -9.85
C SER A 41 2.12 3.89 -9.46
N ASN A 42 1.63 2.85 -8.80
CA ASN A 42 2.37 1.66 -8.44
C ASN A 42 1.50 0.44 -8.68
N GLN A 43 2.09 -0.58 -9.28
CA GLN A 43 1.49 -1.89 -9.47
C GLN A 43 2.40 -2.94 -8.84
N TYR A 44 1.82 -3.81 -8.04
CA TYR A 44 2.47 -4.95 -7.41
C TYR A 44 1.71 -6.21 -7.80
N ASP A 45 2.43 -7.22 -8.28
CA ASP A 45 1.96 -8.57 -8.52
C ASP A 45 2.90 -9.54 -7.83
N GLY A 46 2.38 -10.30 -6.88
CA GLY A 46 3.20 -11.21 -6.08
C GLY A 46 2.37 -11.96 -5.04
N PRO A 47 3.02 -12.69 -4.15
CA PRO A 47 2.33 -13.44 -3.12
C PRO A 47 1.69 -12.52 -2.08
N ASN A 48 0.51 -12.92 -1.60
CA ASN A 48 -0.12 -12.28 -0.44
C ASN A 48 0.64 -12.64 0.86
N ASN A 49 1.08 -13.89 0.96
CA ASN A 49 1.92 -14.38 2.04
C ASN A 49 2.89 -15.46 1.52
N ASN A 50 3.96 -15.68 2.28
CA ASN A 50 4.96 -16.71 2.03
C ASN A 50 5.03 -17.67 3.22
N TRP A 51 3.89 -18.01 3.79
CA TRP A 51 3.79 -18.93 4.91
C TRP A 51 3.93 -20.36 4.43
N ALA A 52 4.55 -21.17 5.24
CA ALA A 52 4.62 -22.61 5.07
C ALA A 52 4.34 -23.28 6.41
N LEU A 53 3.69 -24.43 6.39
CA LEU A 53 3.56 -25.23 7.58
C LEU A 53 4.93 -25.78 7.97
N GLU A 54 5.26 -25.55 9.21
CA GLU A 54 6.42 -26.15 9.82
C GLU A 54 6.11 -27.64 10.10
N ARG A 55 6.81 -28.52 9.39
CA ARG A 55 6.72 -29.96 9.59
C ARG A 55 8.00 -30.45 10.27
N GLY A 56 7.95 -30.71 11.56
CA GLY A 56 9.08 -31.23 12.30
C GLY A 56 8.99 -30.95 13.80
N THR A 57 9.86 -31.61 14.57
CA THR A 57 9.97 -31.38 16.01
C THR A 57 11.27 -30.59 16.29
N PRO A 58 11.22 -29.49 17.06
CA PRO A 58 12.45 -28.82 17.48
C PRO A 58 13.42 -29.81 18.17
N PRO A 59 14.75 -29.71 17.97
CA PRO A 59 15.52 -28.60 17.48
C PRO A 59 16.01 -28.69 16.01
N ASN A 60 15.46 -29.56 15.21
CA ASN A 60 15.94 -29.82 13.84
C ASN A 60 15.12 -29.02 12.82
N PHE A 61 15.07 -27.71 13.00
CA PHE A 61 14.52 -26.78 12.00
C PHE A 61 15.48 -26.66 10.82
N GLU A 62 15.23 -27.40 9.77
CA GLU A 62 15.64 -26.97 8.45
C GLU A 62 14.50 -26.13 7.89
N TYR A 63 14.74 -24.87 7.57
CA TYR A 63 13.84 -24.07 6.74
C TYR A 63 14.00 -24.54 5.29
N PRO A 64 13.14 -25.43 4.78
CA PRO A 64 13.41 -26.05 3.48
C PRO A 64 13.10 -25.13 2.31
N PHE A 65 12.67 -23.88 2.54
CA PHE A 65 12.14 -23.00 1.49
C PHE A 65 11.09 -23.70 0.62
N ILE A 66 10.31 -24.55 1.25
CA ILE A 66 9.21 -25.31 0.62
C ILE A 66 7.90 -24.75 1.12
N ASN A 67 7.06 -24.40 0.18
CA ASN A 67 5.68 -23.98 0.40
C ASN A 67 4.77 -24.98 -0.31
N ASP A 68 4.32 -26.02 0.40
CA ASP A 68 3.55 -27.13 -0.14
C ASP A 68 2.05 -26.84 0.02
N ILE A 69 1.54 -26.01 -0.87
CA ILE A 69 0.15 -25.55 -0.91
C ILE A 69 -0.48 -25.87 -2.27
N ASP A 70 -1.79 -26.09 -2.28
CA ASP A 70 -2.53 -26.35 -3.52
C ASP A 70 -3.03 -25.09 -4.20
N THR A 71 -3.25 -24.02 -3.42
CA THR A 71 -3.73 -22.73 -3.92
C THR A 71 -2.59 -21.70 -3.87
N PRO A 72 -2.02 -21.29 -5.02
CA PRO A 72 -0.98 -20.28 -5.06
C PRO A 72 -1.45 -18.97 -4.40
N SER A 73 -0.66 -18.47 -3.44
CA SER A 73 -0.91 -17.17 -2.84
C SER A 73 -0.68 -16.06 -3.85
N ASN A 74 -1.63 -15.17 -4.01
CA ASN A 74 -1.52 -14.02 -4.91
C ASN A 74 -2.02 -12.73 -4.26
N ASN A 75 -1.41 -11.62 -4.61
CA ASN A 75 -1.83 -10.26 -4.29
C ASN A 75 -1.52 -9.36 -5.50
N ASP A 76 -2.57 -9.05 -6.25
CA ASP A 76 -2.52 -8.08 -7.33
C ASP A 76 -3.03 -6.75 -6.77
N LYS A 77 -2.14 -5.75 -6.71
CA LYS A 77 -2.42 -4.46 -6.07
C LYS A 77 -2.02 -3.30 -6.96
N GLU A 78 -2.97 -2.42 -7.21
CA GLU A 78 -2.75 -1.15 -7.89
C GLU A 78 -2.98 0.01 -6.93
N THR A 79 -2.12 1.03 -7.00
CA THR A 79 -2.27 2.26 -6.22
C THR A 79 -2.03 3.47 -7.10
N ILE A 80 -2.95 4.41 -7.09
CA ILE A 80 -2.81 5.74 -7.69
C ILE A 80 -2.83 6.77 -6.58
N GLY A 81 -1.96 7.76 -6.65
CA GLY A 81 -1.93 8.86 -5.70
C GLY A 81 -1.67 10.20 -6.38
N ALA A 82 -2.29 11.23 -5.86
CA ALA A 82 -2.06 12.61 -6.24
C ALA A 82 -1.81 13.47 -5.00
N HIS A 83 -0.96 14.48 -5.14
CA HIS A 83 -0.64 15.43 -4.09
C HIS A 83 -0.49 16.81 -4.69
N LEU A 84 -1.07 17.80 -4.04
CA LEU A 84 -0.98 19.21 -4.38
C LEU A 84 -0.68 20.01 -3.12
N GLU A 85 0.38 20.80 -3.16
CA GLU A 85 0.73 21.75 -2.12
C GLU A 85 0.88 23.14 -2.73
N LEU A 86 0.22 24.10 -2.13
CA LEU A 86 0.30 25.52 -2.44
C LEU A 86 0.79 26.27 -1.21
N VAL A 87 1.82 27.11 -1.37
CA VAL A 87 2.34 27.97 -0.31
C VAL A 87 2.23 29.42 -0.75
N TRP A 88 1.42 30.19 -0.02
CA TRP A 88 1.34 31.65 -0.13
C TRP A 88 2.15 32.30 0.97
N GLU A 89 3.09 33.11 0.57
CA GLU A 89 3.91 33.93 1.46
C GLU A 89 3.24 35.29 1.68
N PHE A 90 2.99 35.62 2.96
CA PHE A 90 2.47 36.89 3.40
C PHE A 90 3.47 37.58 4.34
N ASP A 91 3.28 38.86 4.59
CA ASP A 91 4.06 39.55 5.59
C ASP A 91 3.77 38.98 6.99
N GLY A 92 4.77 38.30 7.55
CA GLY A 92 4.73 37.67 8.88
C GLY A 92 4.16 36.27 9.01
N PHE A 93 3.61 35.68 7.96
CA PHE A 93 3.15 34.27 7.97
C PHE A 93 3.05 33.69 6.57
N ASP A 94 3.10 32.34 6.49
CA ASP A 94 2.78 31.57 5.31
C ASP A 94 1.45 30.85 5.48
N LEU A 95 0.66 30.79 4.40
CA LEU A 95 -0.51 29.96 4.27
C LEU A 95 -0.18 28.78 3.37
N THR A 96 -0.23 27.57 3.92
CA THR A 96 -0.04 26.32 3.17
C THR A 96 -1.36 25.59 3.02
N SER A 97 -1.67 25.19 1.79
CA SER A 97 -2.81 24.31 1.46
C SER A 97 -2.27 23.00 0.89
N ILE A 98 -2.64 21.88 1.50
CA ILE A 98 -2.20 20.54 1.09
C ILE A 98 -3.43 19.70 0.79
N SER A 99 -3.53 19.21 -0.45
CA SER A 99 -4.56 18.27 -0.88
C SER A 99 -3.91 16.95 -1.30
N SER A 100 -4.46 15.83 -0.84
CA SER A 100 -3.97 14.52 -1.27
C SER A 100 -5.15 13.60 -1.61
N TYR A 101 -4.92 12.76 -2.61
CA TYR A 101 -5.82 11.69 -3.03
C TYR A 101 -5.04 10.38 -3.14
N THR A 102 -5.65 9.30 -2.69
CA THR A 102 -5.13 7.94 -2.85
C THR A 102 -6.26 7.01 -3.18
N ASP A 103 -6.06 6.19 -4.19
CA ASP A 103 -6.93 5.10 -4.59
C ASP A 103 -6.09 3.82 -4.65
N THR A 104 -6.59 2.75 -4.05
CA THR A 104 -5.93 1.45 -4.03
C THR A 104 -6.96 0.36 -4.27
N GLU A 105 -6.70 -0.49 -5.25
CA GLU A 105 -7.40 -1.76 -5.47
C GLU A 105 -6.44 -2.91 -5.17
N ALA A 106 -6.92 -3.93 -4.45
CA ALA A 106 -6.15 -5.13 -4.21
C ALA A 106 -7.03 -6.38 -4.32
N LYS A 107 -6.51 -7.39 -5.01
CA LYS A 107 -7.13 -8.72 -5.13
C LYS A 107 -6.18 -9.74 -4.56
N ARG A 108 -6.63 -10.43 -3.53
CA ARG A 108 -5.79 -11.40 -2.82
C ARG A 108 -6.40 -12.78 -2.89
N LEU A 109 -5.57 -13.77 -3.10
CA LEU A 109 -5.88 -15.17 -2.96
C LEU A 109 -4.93 -15.78 -1.95
N THR A 110 -5.44 -16.52 -1.00
CA THR A 110 -4.66 -17.08 0.11
C THR A 110 -5.08 -18.53 0.34
N ASP A 111 -4.11 -19.42 0.31
CA ASP A 111 -4.25 -20.73 0.91
C ASP A 111 -4.24 -20.54 2.43
N VAL A 112 -5.34 -20.87 3.08
CA VAL A 112 -5.52 -20.61 4.52
C VAL A 112 -5.07 -21.78 5.36
N ASP A 113 -5.19 -23.00 4.83
CA ASP A 113 -4.86 -24.23 5.56
C ASP A 113 -3.41 -24.68 5.37
N LEU A 114 -2.72 -24.10 4.36
CA LEU A 114 -1.31 -24.37 4.03
C LEU A 114 -1.03 -25.86 3.77
N GLN A 115 -1.98 -26.56 3.14
CA GLN A 115 -1.91 -27.99 2.83
C GLN A 115 -1.82 -28.21 1.32
N PRO A 116 -1.32 -29.37 0.87
CA PRO A 116 -1.31 -29.74 -0.53
C PRO A 116 -2.67 -30.16 -1.11
N GLU A 117 -3.69 -30.30 -0.28
CA GLU A 117 -5.06 -30.57 -0.66
C GLU A 117 -5.97 -29.43 -0.25
N LEU A 118 -6.93 -29.08 -1.09
CA LEU A 118 -7.88 -28.00 -0.82
C LEU A 118 -8.81 -28.34 0.36
N TRP A 119 -8.59 -27.66 1.47
CA TRP A 119 -9.51 -27.64 2.61
C TRP A 119 -10.11 -26.26 2.79
N LEU A 120 -9.30 -25.22 2.63
CA LEU A 120 -9.72 -23.85 2.90
C LEU A 120 -8.85 -22.85 2.15
N ASP A 121 -9.44 -22.13 1.22
CA ASP A 121 -8.85 -20.91 0.67
C ASP A 121 -9.73 -19.68 0.90
N ALA A 122 -9.13 -18.51 0.80
CA ALA A 122 -9.82 -17.23 0.92
C ALA A 122 -9.43 -16.30 -0.22
N ARG A 123 -10.44 -15.66 -0.79
CA ARG A 123 -10.30 -14.57 -1.73
C ARG A 123 -10.78 -13.29 -1.09
N GLN A 124 -10.01 -12.22 -1.22
CA GLN A 124 -10.32 -10.89 -0.75
C GLN A 124 -10.16 -9.89 -1.90
N ASP A 125 -11.23 -9.14 -2.16
CA ASP A 125 -11.22 -8.00 -3.07
C ASP A 125 -11.37 -6.74 -2.20
N GLU A 126 -10.40 -5.84 -2.24
CA GLU A 126 -10.32 -4.64 -1.40
C GLU A 126 -10.23 -3.40 -2.26
N THR A 127 -10.98 -2.37 -1.91
CA THR A 127 -10.81 -1.03 -2.44
C THR A 127 -10.64 -0.05 -1.28
N PHE A 128 -9.70 0.87 -1.43
CA PHE A 128 -9.45 1.95 -0.48
C PHE A 128 -9.32 3.26 -1.23
N GLU A 129 -10.19 4.20 -0.91
CA GLU A 129 -10.13 5.57 -1.42
C GLU A 129 -9.99 6.54 -0.26
N ALA A 130 -9.09 7.50 -0.39
CA ALA A 130 -8.89 8.54 0.60
C ALA A 130 -8.65 9.90 -0.05
N MET A 131 -9.33 10.91 0.46
CA MET A 131 -9.10 12.31 0.14
C MET A 131 -8.82 13.08 1.42
N THR A 132 -7.75 13.87 1.43
CA THR A 132 -7.36 14.68 2.57
C THR A 132 -7.14 16.13 2.16
N GLN A 133 -7.45 17.05 3.08
CA GLN A 133 -7.18 18.46 2.93
C GLN A 133 -6.63 19.01 4.24
N GLU A 134 -5.50 19.72 4.14
CA GLU A 134 -4.94 20.49 5.24
C GLU A 134 -4.79 21.94 4.82
N ILE A 135 -5.10 22.87 5.74
CA ILE A 135 -4.78 24.29 5.62
C ILE A 135 -4.00 24.65 6.87
N ARG A 136 -2.82 25.26 6.69
CA ARG A 136 -1.88 25.58 7.75
C ARG A 136 -1.40 27.02 7.61
N LEU A 137 -1.38 27.72 8.75
CA LEU A 137 -0.72 29.02 8.90
C LEU A 137 0.52 28.85 9.75
N THR A 138 1.64 29.37 9.31
CA THR A 138 2.92 29.29 10.02
C THR A 138 3.56 30.68 10.09
N SER A 139 3.94 31.13 11.28
CA SER A 139 4.60 32.41 11.46
C SER A 139 5.99 32.42 10.81
N THR A 140 6.33 33.52 10.14
CA THR A 140 7.63 33.74 9.47
C THR A 140 8.42 34.90 10.06
N THR A 141 7.94 35.53 11.16
CA THR A 141 8.61 36.65 11.81
C THR A 141 9.75 36.17 12.70
N ASP A 142 10.84 36.95 12.80
CA ASP A 142 11.95 36.72 13.74
C ASP A 142 11.60 37.10 15.19
N SER A 143 10.34 36.97 15.57
CA SER A 143 9.86 37.24 16.94
C SER A 143 10.21 36.11 17.90
N ASN A 144 10.23 36.40 19.21
CA ASN A 144 10.43 35.38 20.23
C ASN A 144 9.29 34.38 20.31
N LEU A 145 8.15 34.66 19.66
CA LEU A 145 7.01 33.77 19.56
C LEU A 145 6.88 33.25 18.13
N GLN A 146 7.13 31.96 17.96
CA GLN A 146 6.82 31.21 16.76
C GLN A 146 5.52 30.47 16.97
N TRP A 147 4.61 30.50 15.99
CA TRP A 147 3.31 29.84 16.10
C TRP A 147 2.94 29.14 14.79
N GLN A 148 2.16 28.08 14.92
CA GLN A 148 1.52 27.38 13.81
C GLN A 148 0.11 27.01 14.21
N MET A 149 -0.82 27.12 13.27
CA MET A 149 -2.18 26.62 13.41
C MET A 149 -2.64 26.00 12.10
N GLY A 150 -3.57 25.04 12.18
CA GLY A 150 -4.06 24.39 11.00
C GLY A 150 -5.40 23.70 11.21
N LEU A 151 -6.05 23.41 10.09
CA LEU A 151 -7.25 22.60 10.00
C LEU A 151 -6.95 21.44 9.06
N TYR A 152 -7.40 20.27 9.47
CA TYR A 152 -7.28 19.04 8.68
C TYR A 152 -8.64 18.36 8.57
N THR A 153 -8.92 17.85 7.38
CA THR A 153 -10.08 16.98 7.14
C THR A 153 -9.66 15.79 6.27
N SER A 154 -10.31 14.66 6.50
CA SER A 154 -10.14 13.47 5.67
C SER A 154 -11.48 12.82 5.41
N ASN A 155 -11.65 12.30 4.20
CA ASN A 155 -12.72 11.39 3.84
C ASN A 155 -12.07 10.11 3.34
N MET A 156 -12.47 8.97 3.93
CA MET A 156 -11.90 7.66 3.60
C MET A 156 -13.04 6.67 3.42
N GLU A 157 -12.95 5.89 2.35
CA GLU A 157 -13.83 4.76 2.12
C GLU A 157 -12.97 3.50 1.95
N TRP A 158 -13.31 2.47 2.69
CA TRP A 158 -12.67 1.17 2.59
C TRP A 158 -13.74 0.11 2.47
N VAL A 159 -13.67 -0.66 1.39
CA VAL A 159 -14.59 -1.77 1.13
C VAL A 159 -13.76 -3.04 0.95
N GLU A 160 -14.11 -4.07 1.69
CA GLU A 160 -13.55 -5.40 1.56
C GLU A 160 -14.66 -6.41 1.32
N ARG A 161 -14.44 -7.30 0.36
CA ARG A 161 -15.28 -8.47 0.09
C ARG A 161 -14.43 -9.71 0.24
N ALA A 162 -14.75 -10.52 1.23
CA ALA A 162 -14.09 -11.79 1.46
C ALA A 162 -15.00 -12.96 1.06
N THR A 163 -14.43 -13.93 0.38
CA THR A 163 -15.08 -15.19 0.03
C THR A 163 -14.18 -16.34 0.44
N THR A 164 -14.75 -17.30 1.14
CA THR A 164 -14.03 -18.49 1.59
C THR A 164 -14.57 -19.70 0.83
N ARG A 165 -13.67 -20.53 0.32
CA ARG A 165 -14.00 -21.79 -0.33
C ARG A 165 -13.51 -22.94 0.53
N PHE A 166 -14.40 -23.89 0.77
CA PHE A 166 -14.09 -25.14 1.46
C PHE A 166 -13.93 -26.27 0.44
N GLY A 167 -12.97 -27.11 0.66
CA GLY A 167 -12.77 -28.32 -0.13
C GLY A 167 -13.89 -29.36 0.05
N PRO A 168 -13.92 -30.38 -0.79
CA PRO A 168 -14.85 -31.49 -0.61
C PRO A 168 -14.52 -32.23 0.70
N GLY A 169 -15.50 -32.27 1.62
CA GLY A 169 -15.42 -33.01 2.89
C GLY A 169 -15.52 -34.51 2.68
#